data_e6067dc7896ae14a9113aceef180f90c
#
_entry.id   e6067dc7896ae14a9113aceef180f90c
#
_cell.length_a   1.000
_cell.length_b   1.000
_cell.length_c   1.000
_cell.angle_alpha   90.00
_cell.angle_beta   90.00
_cell.angle_gamma   90.00
#
_symmetry.space_group_name_H-M   'P 1'
#
loop_
_entity.id
_entity.type
_entity.pdbx_description
1 polymer ?
#
loop_
_entity_poly.entity_id
_entity_poly.type
_entity_poly.pdbx_seq_one_letter_code
_entity_poly.pdbx_strand_id
1 'polypeptide(L)'
;MLIYIRKDSRRWLVDAEQEGRRIKFHADHVIYAGTAHQLPGISIEEVPTSELETFRTIYHPPVSSFSLAFPRNRVEHPLDGFGLLVPEAENRKILGALFISTLFPERCPGDQVLLTVFIGGTRQPEYASLPKQELQELVLKELKPMLGTNADPVHVFHRFWEKAIPQYEVGYGKIRSKLDALETSHPGLHFTGNYRGGISVADTILHALKLTDLLTGTSN
;
A
#
# COMPACT_ATOMS: atom_id res chain seq x y z
N MET A 1 2.86 -14.44 -14.54
CA MET A 1 3.01 -13.41 -15.59
C MET A 1 4.49 -13.12 -15.73
N LEU A 2 5.09 -13.53 -16.84
CA LEU A 2 6.47 -13.18 -17.17
C LEU A 2 6.40 -11.87 -17.98
N ILE A 3 7.16 -10.85 -17.55
CA ILE A 3 7.30 -9.61 -18.30
C ILE A 3 8.77 -9.47 -18.69
N TYR A 4 9.03 -9.37 -19.99
CA TYR A 4 10.34 -9.07 -20.53
C TYR A 4 10.28 -7.75 -21.29
N ILE A 5 11.17 -6.82 -20.98
CA ILE A 5 11.22 -5.48 -21.56
C ILE A 5 12.58 -5.31 -22.24
N ARG A 6 12.57 -4.95 -23.50
CA ARG A 6 13.80 -4.68 -24.25
C ARG A 6 13.66 -3.49 -25.17
N LYS A 7 14.79 -2.92 -25.58
CA LYS A 7 14.84 -1.88 -26.58
C LYS A 7 14.84 -2.50 -27.98
N ASP A 8 13.94 -2.02 -28.84
CA ASP A 8 13.90 -2.37 -30.26
C ASP A 8 14.08 -1.06 -31.06
N SER A 9 15.31 -0.82 -31.51
CA SER A 9 15.72 0.42 -32.18
C SER A 9 15.46 1.66 -31.28
N ARG A 10 14.39 2.42 -31.54
CA ARG A 10 14.02 3.62 -30.78
C ARG A 10 12.86 3.41 -29.82
N ARG A 11 12.22 2.24 -29.86
CA ARG A 11 11.00 1.94 -29.07
C ARG A 11 11.27 0.81 -28.07
N TRP A 12 10.43 0.73 -27.07
CA TRP A 12 10.41 -0.39 -26.15
C TRP A 12 9.51 -1.50 -26.70
N LEU A 13 9.97 -2.74 -26.61
CA LEU A 13 9.16 -3.94 -26.80
C LEU A 13 8.90 -4.57 -25.45
N VAL A 14 7.64 -4.72 -25.11
CA VAL A 14 7.17 -5.37 -23.89
C VAL A 14 6.54 -6.71 -24.27
N ASP A 15 7.16 -7.81 -23.84
CA ASP A 15 6.60 -9.16 -23.92
C ASP A 15 5.91 -9.48 -22.60
N ALA A 16 4.61 -9.68 -22.61
CA ALA A 16 3.80 -10.00 -21.44
C ALA A 16 3.01 -11.30 -21.67
N GLU A 17 2.69 -11.99 -20.58
CA GLU A 17 1.82 -13.15 -20.61
C GLU A 17 0.52 -12.84 -19.84
N GLN A 18 -0.60 -12.98 -20.51
CA GLN A 18 -1.94 -12.83 -19.94
C GLN A 18 -2.74 -14.10 -20.29
N GLU A 19 -3.24 -14.81 -19.28
CA GLU A 19 -4.07 -16.02 -19.44
C GLU A 19 -3.42 -17.08 -20.34
N GLY A 20 -2.10 -17.27 -20.20
CA GLY A 20 -1.31 -18.23 -21.01
C GLY A 20 -1.03 -17.76 -22.43
N ARG A 21 -1.41 -16.54 -22.81
CA ARG A 21 -1.13 -15.97 -24.13
C ARG A 21 -0.02 -14.95 -24.04
N ARG A 22 0.96 -15.06 -24.92
CA ARG A 22 2.01 -14.03 -25.08
C ARG A 22 1.45 -12.86 -25.89
N ILE A 23 1.62 -11.67 -25.36
CA ILE A 23 1.20 -10.41 -25.99
C ILE A 23 2.43 -9.52 -26.08
N LYS A 24 2.62 -8.87 -27.23
CA LYS A 24 3.73 -7.94 -27.49
C LYS A 24 3.20 -6.53 -27.72
N PHE A 25 3.84 -5.57 -27.07
CA PHE A 25 3.53 -4.15 -27.22
C PHE A 25 4.78 -3.40 -27.63
N HIS A 26 4.64 -2.49 -28.60
CA HIS A 26 5.65 -1.48 -28.90
C HIS A 26 5.21 -0.15 -28.30
N ALA A 27 6.10 0.49 -27.55
CA ALA A 27 5.81 1.73 -26.84
C ALA A 27 7.02 2.67 -26.86
N ASP A 28 6.79 3.96 -26.86
CA ASP A 28 7.84 4.97 -26.73
C ASP A 28 8.28 5.12 -25.28
N HIS A 29 7.34 4.88 -24.35
CA HIS A 29 7.57 4.87 -22.90
C HIS A 29 6.98 3.63 -22.24
N VAL A 30 7.69 3.10 -21.26
CA VAL A 30 7.23 2.02 -20.36
C VAL A 30 7.22 2.56 -18.94
N ILE A 31 6.06 2.50 -18.29
CA ILE A 31 5.89 2.95 -16.92
C ILE A 31 5.62 1.74 -16.04
N TYR A 32 6.55 1.42 -15.14
CA TYR A 32 6.31 0.42 -14.11
C TYR A 32 5.58 1.05 -12.93
N ALA A 33 4.31 0.72 -12.78
CA ALA A 33 3.43 1.19 -11.70
C ALA A 33 3.06 0.08 -10.69
N GLY A 34 3.79 -1.03 -10.72
CA GLY A 34 3.62 -2.14 -9.77
C GLY A 34 4.24 -1.85 -8.40
N THR A 35 4.33 -2.86 -7.54
CA THR A 35 4.95 -2.72 -6.23
C THR A 35 6.45 -2.97 -6.29
N ALA A 36 7.22 -2.35 -5.38
CA ALA A 36 8.68 -2.50 -5.35
C ALA A 36 9.14 -3.96 -5.24
N HIS A 37 8.47 -4.76 -4.41
CA HIS A 37 8.85 -6.15 -4.20
C HIS A 37 8.56 -7.08 -5.40
N GLN A 38 7.74 -6.63 -6.36
CA GLN A 38 7.46 -7.36 -7.60
C GLN A 38 8.40 -6.96 -8.74
N LEU A 39 9.08 -5.81 -8.65
CA LEU A 39 9.99 -5.31 -9.68
C LEU A 39 11.09 -6.32 -10.05
N PRO A 40 11.70 -7.07 -9.12
CA PRO A 40 12.68 -8.11 -9.47
C PRO A 40 12.13 -9.30 -10.27
N GLY A 41 10.81 -9.43 -10.38
CA GLY A 41 10.16 -10.43 -11.23
C GLY A 41 10.06 -10.03 -12.70
N ILE A 42 10.54 -8.85 -13.08
CA ILE A 42 10.57 -8.34 -14.45
C ILE A 42 11.97 -8.47 -14.99
N SER A 43 12.11 -8.95 -16.22
CA SER A 43 13.38 -8.92 -16.94
C SER A 43 13.44 -7.66 -17.79
N ILE A 44 14.46 -6.85 -17.59
CA ILE A 44 14.76 -5.66 -18.39
C ILE A 44 16.09 -5.91 -19.07
N GLU A 45 16.12 -5.80 -20.40
CA GLU A 45 17.35 -5.98 -21.18
C GLU A 45 18.44 -5.00 -20.70
N GLU A 46 19.65 -5.48 -20.64
CA GLU A 46 20.83 -4.74 -20.15
C GLU A 46 20.79 -4.37 -18.65
N VAL A 47 19.72 -4.68 -17.92
CA VAL A 47 19.67 -4.52 -16.46
C VAL A 47 19.95 -5.86 -15.78
N PRO A 48 21.08 -6.02 -15.10
CA PRO A 48 21.34 -7.23 -14.34
C PRO A 48 20.25 -7.50 -13.30
N THR A 49 19.80 -8.74 -13.18
CA THR A 49 18.79 -9.14 -12.19
C THR A 49 19.20 -8.74 -10.76
N SER A 50 20.51 -8.79 -10.45
CA SER A 50 21.07 -8.38 -9.16
C SER A 50 20.80 -6.89 -8.83
N GLU A 51 20.64 -6.05 -9.84
CA GLU A 51 20.28 -4.66 -9.62
C GLU A 51 18.82 -4.52 -9.19
N LEU A 52 17.93 -5.28 -9.79
CA LEU A 52 16.51 -5.28 -9.44
C LEU A 52 16.26 -5.98 -8.10
N GLU A 53 17.06 -6.97 -7.72
CA GLU A 53 16.95 -7.64 -6.42
C GLU A 53 17.12 -6.68 -5.24
N THR A 54 17.81 -5.55 -5.41
CA THR A 54 17.89 -4.51 -4.38
C THR A 54 16.50 -4.03 -3.92
N PHE A 55 15.50 -4.04 -4.80
CA PHE A 55 14.14 -3.56 -4.45
C PHE A 55 13.37 -4.53 -3.55
N ARG A 56 13.82 -5.79 -3.41
CA ARG A 56 13.30 -6.74 -2.41
C ARG A 56 13.69 -6.36 -0.98
N THR A 57 14.76 -5.57 -0.82
CA THR A 57 15.21 -5.12 0.50
C THR A 57 14.30 -4.06 1.12
N ILE A 58 13.40 -3.47 0.33
CA ILE A 58 12.38 -2.56 0.87
C ILE A 58 11.44 -3.33 1.77
N TYR A 59 11.46 -3.03 3.05
CA TYR A 59 10.64 -3.72 4.02
C TYR A 59 9.16 -3.32 3.86
N HIS A 60 8.31 -4.33 3.76
CA HIS A 60 6.87 -4.20 3.70
C HIS A 60 6.30 -5.04 4.85
N PRO A 61 6.00 -4.45 6.01
CA PRO A 61 5.47 -5.20 7.15
C PRO A 61 4.08 -5.75 6.82
N PRO A 62 3.72 -6.93 7.37
CA PRO A 62 2.37 -7.44 7.27
C PRO A 62 1.42 -6.60 8.13
N VAL A 63 0.21 -6.40 7.63
CA VAL A 63 -0.87 -5.69 8.34
C VAL A 63 -2.18 -6.43 8.12
N SER A 64 -2.95 -6.61 9.16
CA SER A 64 -4.37 -6.95 9.06
C SER A 64 -5.22 -5.71 9.32
N SER A 65 -6.25 -5.52 8.49
CA SER A 65 -7.24 -4.46 8.67
C SER A 65 -8.62 -5.04 8.87
N PHE A 66 -9.35 -4.48 9.82
CA PHE A 66 -10.75 -4.82 10.11
C PHE A 66 -11.65 -3.62 9.84
N SER A 67 -12.64 -3.78 8.97
CA SER A 67 -13.76 -2.83 8.91
C SER A 67 -14.88 -3.35 9.79
N LEU A 68 -15.20 -2.57 10.83
CA LEU A 68 -16.15 -2.93 11.87
C LEU A 68 -17.26 -1.89 11.93
N ALA A 69 -18.53 -2.31 11.82
CA ALA A 69 -19.66 -1.43 12.05
C ALA A 69 -20.33 -1.77 13.39
N PHE A 70 -20.71 -0.73 14.14
CA PHE A 70 -21.45 -0.83 15.40
C PHE A 70 -22.71 0.01 15.33
N PRO A 71 -23.79 -0.35 16.06
CA PRO A 71 -24.93 0.55 16.24
C PRO A 71 -24.47 1.85 16.90
N ARG A 72 -24.83 3.01 16.32
CA ARG A 72 -24.36 4.31 16.81
C ARG A 72 -24.74 4.55 18.27
N ASN A 73 -25.94 4.16 18.64
CA ASN A 73 -26.48 4.32 20.02
C ASN A 73 -25.81 3.41 21.07
N ARG A 74 -24.91 2.52 20.65
CA ARG A 74 -24.16 1.61 21.53
C ARG A 74 -22.68 2.00 21.67
N VAL A 75 -22.27 3.13 21.08
CA VAL A 75 -20.90 3.65 21.13
C VAL A 75 -20.93 4.99 21.84
N GLU A 76 -20.25 5.09 23.00
CA GLU A 76 -20.21 6.32 23.81
C GLU A 76 -19.27 7.37 23.19
N HIS A 77 -18.16 6.94 22.60
CA HIS A 77 -17.19 7.84 21.99
C HIS A 77 -17.83 8.66 20.86
N PRO A 78 -17.65 9.99 20.83
CA PRO A 78 -18.30 10.89 19.85
C PRO A 78 -17.87 10.61 18.41
N LEU A 79 -16.67 10.07 18.18
CA LEU A 79 -16.04 9.82 16.87
C LEU A 79 -15.90 11.12 16.04
N ASP A 80 -15.66 12.24 16.70
CA ASP A 80 -15.62 13.60 16.14
C ASP A 80 -14.25 13.99 15.54
N GLY A 81 -13.38 12.99 15.33
CA GLY A 81 -12.05 13.16 14.76
C GLY A 81 -11.80 12.30 13.53
N PHE A 82 -10.56 12.32 13.08
CA PHE A 82 -10.09 11.48 11.97
C PHE A 82 -10.00 9.99 12.36
N GLY A 83 -9.62 9.75 13.60
CA GLY A 83 -9.36 8.43 14.14
C GLY A 83 -8.49 8.50 15.38
N LEU A 84 -8.01 7.37 15.82
CA LEU A 84 -7.07 7.25 16.92
C LEU A 84 -5.80 6.51 16.45
N LEU A 85 -4.65 6.98 16.90
CA LEU A 85 -3.38 6.29 16.82
C LEU A 85 -2.99 5.80 18.21
N VAL A 86 -2.43 4.62 18.28
CA VAL A 86 -1.98 4.02 19.52
C VAL A 86 -0.46 4.16 19.61
N PRO A 87 0.07 5.02 20.51
CA PRO A 87 1.50 5.12 20.74
C PRO A 87 2.08 3.80 21.27
N GLU A 88 3.34 3.55 20.98
CA GLU A 88 4.03 2.34 21.46
C GLU A 88 4.03 2.23 23.01
N ALA A 89 4.15 3.37 23.68
CA ALA A 89 4.12 3.47 25.14
C ALA A 89 2.84 2.90 25.79
N GLU A 90 1.71 2.88 25.06
CA GLU A 90 0.45 2.29 25.53
C GLU A 90 0.45 0.76 25.53
N ASN A 91 1.46 0.15 24.90
CA ASN A 91 1.64 -1.32 24.85
C ASN A 91 0.38 -2.09 24.39
N ARG A 92 -0.44 -1.48 23.53
CA ARG A 92 -1.63 -2.11 22.96
C ARG A 92 -1.31 -2.89 21.69
N LYS A 93 -2.21 -3.77 21.30
CA LYS A 93 -2.00 -4.67 20.16
C LYS A 93 -2.48 -4.06 18.82
N ILE A 94 -3.40 -3.12 18.85
CA ILE A 94 -3.81 -2.41 17.64
C ILE A 94 -2.88 -1.21 17.37
N LEU A 95 -2.72 -0.85 16.09
CA LEU A 95 -1.96 0.33 15.68
C LEU A 95 -2.79 1.61 15.76
N GLY A 96 -4.10 1.47 15.58
CA GLY A 96 -5.04 2.57 15.58
C GLY A 96 -6.33 2.21 14.86
N ALA A 97 -7.25 3.18 14.82
CA ALA A 97 -8.52 3.05 14.12
C ALA A 97 -8.88 4.36 13.40
N LEU A 98 -9.34 4.26 12.16
CA LEU A 98 -9.92 5.38 11.41
C LEU A 98 -11.44 5.41 11.61
N PHE A 99 -12.01 6.59 11.79
CA PHE A 99 -13.45 6.80 11.95
C PHE A 99 -14.09 7.02 10.58
N ILE A 100 -14.28 5.94 9.84
CA ILE A 100 -14.70 5.98 8.43
C ILE A 100 -16.05 6.67 8.25
N SER A 101 -17.02 6.41 9.13
CA SER A 101 -18.34 7.06 9.06
C SER A 101 -18.29 8.56 9.31
N THR A 102 -17.27 9.08 10.01
CA THR A 102 -17.04 10.51 10.18
C THR A 102 -16.37 11.13 8.97
N LEU A 103 -15.37 10.44 8.41
CA LEU A 103 -14.65 10.93 7.24
C LEU A 103 -15.46 10.84 5.94
N PHE A 104 -16.30 9.82 5.83
CA PHE A 104 -17.09 9.48 4.64
C PHE A 104 -18.50 9.02 5.08
N PRO A 105 -19.39 9.95 5.43
CA PRO A 105 -20.71 9.61 6.00
C PRO A 105 -21.55 8.69 5.10
N GLU A 106 -21.39 8.82 3.79
CA GLU A 106 -22.12 8.01 2.80
C GLU A 106 -21.71 6.52 2.77
N ARG A 107 -20.64 6.15 3.47
CA ARG A 107 -20.14 4.75 3.50
C ARG A 107 -20.76 3.90 4.61
N CYS A 108 -21.66 4.49 5.41
CA CYS A 108 -22.28 3.80 6.54
C CYS A 108 -23.73 4.22 6.69
N PRO A 109 -24.67 3.32 7.00
CA PRO A 109 -26.02 3.71 7.42
C PRO A 109 -25.98 4.67 8.60
N GLY A 110 -26.92 5.66 8.64
CA GLY A 110 -26.88 6.74 9.63
C GLY A 110 -27.09 6.32 11.09
N ASP A 111 -27.63 5.11 11.31
CA ASP A 111 -27.80 4.49 12.62
C ASP A 111 -26.59 3.65 13.09
N GLN A 112 -25.52 3.61 12.28
CA GLN A 112 -24.31 2.87 12.55
C GLN A 112 -23.07 3.78 12.50
N VAL A 113 -21.97 3.29 13.04
CA VAL A 113 -20.63 3.85 12.89
C VAL A 113 -19.71 2.81 12.31
N LEU A 114 -18.89 3.23 11.34
CA LEU A 114 -17.92 2.37 10.66
C LEU A 114 -16.50 2.82 11.01
N LEU A 115 -15.69 1.84 11.43
CA LEU A 115 -14.29 2.03 11.74
C LEU A 115 -13.43 1.10 10.90
N THR A 116 -12.20 1.53 10.59
CA THR A 116 -11.15 0.63 10.08
C THR A 116 -10.03 0.56 11.11
N VAL A 117 -9.81 -0.63 11.66
CA VAL A 117 -8.79 -0.91 12.68
C VAL A 117 -7.62 -1.63 12.05
N PHE A 118 -6.40 -1.26 12.44
CA PHE A 118 -5.16 -1.86 11.95
C PHE A 118 -4.40 -2.56 13.06
N ILE A 119 -3.83 -3.75 12.74
CA ILE A 119 -3.02 -4.56 13.63
C ILE A 119 -1.84 -5.17 12.88
N GLY A 120 -0.69 -5.33 13.53
CA GLY A 120 0.56 -5.79 12.92
C GLY A 120 1.55 -4.65 12.69
N GLY A 121 1.97 -4.44 11.44
CA GLY A 121 2.95 -3.42 11.09
C GLY A 121 4.36 -3.74 11.59
N THR A 122 5.24 -2.75 11.61
CA THR A 122 6.64 -2.92 12.02
C THR A 122 6.80 -3.27 13.49
N ARG A 123 5.88 -2.84 14.35
CA ARG A 123 6.00 -3.04 15.81
C ARG A 123 5.66 -4.45 16.24
N GLN A 124 4.67 -5.07 15.62
CA GLN A 124 4.10 -6.36 16.06
C GLN A 124 3.64 -7.17 14.82
N PRO A 125 4.56 -7.46 13.86
CA PRO A 125 4.22 -8.11 12.59
C PRO A 125 3.56 -9.48 12.78
N GLU A 126 3.91 -10.19 13.87
CA GLU A 126 3.40 -11.51 14.20
C GLU A 126 1.88 -11.55 14.40
N TYR A 127 1.29 -10.46 14.90
CA TYR A 127 -0.16 -10.40 15.08
C TYR A 127 -0.91 -10.32 13.76
N ALA A 128 -0.34 -9.73 12.71
CA ALA A 128 -1.06 -9.55 11.45
C ALA A 128 -1.52 -10.86 10.79
N SER A 129 -0.80 -11.96 11.04
CA SER A 129 -1.02 -13.26 10.41
C SER A 129 -1.73 -14.29 11.30
N LEU A 130 -2.19 -13.90 12.49
CA LEU A 130 -2.97 -14.78 13.34
C LEU A 130 -4.29 -15.23 12.67
N PRO A 131 -4.88 -16.35 13.07
CA PRO A 131 -6.17 -16.78 12.58
C PRO A 131 -7.23 -15.67 12.73
N LYS A 132 -8.09 -15.50 11.72
CA LYS A 132 -9.09 -14.41 11.66
C LYS A 132 -9.91 -14.28 12.94
N GLN A 133 -10.34 -15.40 13.53
CA GLN A 133 -11.17 -15.39 14.72
C GLN A 133 -10.39 -14.84 15.92
N GLU A 134 -9.17 -15.33 16.14
CA GLU A 134 -8.28 -14.87 17.22
C GLU A 134 -7.96 -13.38 17.09
N LEU A 135 -7.66 -12.94 15.86
CA LEU A 135 -7.43 -11.52 15.54
C LEU A 135 -8.66 -10.66 15.84
N GLN A 136 -9.84 -11.13 15.46
CA GLN A 136 -11.08 -10.39 15.71
C GLN A 136 -11.35 -10.23 17.20
N GLU A 137 -11.18 -11.28 17.98
CA GLU A 137 -11.31 -11.25 19.45
C GLU A 137 -10.31 -10.27 20.07
N LEU A 138 -9.06 -10.32 19.62
CA LEU A 138 -8.01 -9.42 20.07
C LEU A 138 -8.35 -7.95 19.72
N VAL A 139 -8.72 -7.67 18.50
CA VAL A 139 -9.09 -6.32 18.04
C VAL A 139 -10.29 -5.78 18.83
N LEU A 140 -11.32 -6.59 19.05
CA LEU A 140 -12.50 -6.18 19.82
C LEU A 140 -12.16 -5.95 21.29
N LYS A 141 -11.32 -6.76 21.89
CA LYS A 141 -10.84 -6.59 23.26
C LYS A 141 -10.12 -5.24 23.45
N GLU A 142 -9.31 -4.85 22.46
CA GLU A 142 -8.58 -3.58 22.50
C GLU A 142 -9.50 -2.36 22.20
N LEU A 143 -10.38 -2.51 21.22
CA LEU A 143 -11.17 -1.40 20.68
C LEU A 143 -12.38 -1.04 21.55
N LYS A 144 -13.11 -2.03 22.07
CA LYS A 144 -14.36 -1.79 22.84
C LYS A 144 -14.19 -0.82 24.02
N PRO A 145 -13.13 -0.95 24.86
CA PRO A 145 -12.91 0.02 25.94
C PRO A 145 -12.63 1.44 25.44
N MET A 146 -11.96 1.60 24.29
CA MET A 146 -11.68 2.92 23.73
C MET A 146 -12.93 3.59 23.16
N LEU A 147 -13.88 2.80 22.68
CA LEU A 147 -15.15 3.28 22.15
C LEU A 147 -16.24 3.48 23.23
N GLY A 148 -16.02 2.98 24.44
CA GLY A 148 -17.06 2.92 25.47
C GLY A 148 -18.22 2.06 25.01
N THR A 149 -17.96 0.83 24.54
CA THR A 149 -19.01 -0.07 24.05
C THR A 149 -18.82 -1.49 24.52
N ASN A 150 -19.93 -2.19 24.80
CA ASN A 150 -19.96 -3.65 25.01
C ASN A 150 -20.68 -4.37 23.87
N ALA A 151 -21.18 -3.63 22.87
CA ALA A 151 -21.87 -4.22 21.73
C ALA A 151 -20.91 -5.02 20.84
N ASP A 152 -21.45 -6.05 20.20
CA ASP A 152 -20.76 -6.70 19.11
C ASP A 152 -20.95 -5.91 17.80
N PRO A 153 -19.97 -5.95 16.87
CA PRO A 153 -20.14 -5.32 15.59
C PRO A 153 -21.24 -6.02 14.77
N VAL A 154 -22.06 -5.23 14.10
CA VAL A 154 -23.12 -5.75 13.19
C VAL A 154 -22.55 -6.08 11.82
N HIS A 155 -21.34 -5.62 11.51
CA HIS A 155 -20.59 -5.98 10.30
C HIS A 155 -19.10 -6.13 10.64
N VAL A 156 -18.48 -7.16 10.05
CA VAL A 156 -17.06 -7.45 10.18
C VAL A 156 -16.50 -7.84 8.82
N PHE A 157 -15.59 -7.05 8.31
CA PHE A 157 -14.77 -7.40 7.15
C PHE A 157 -13.30 -7.41 7.56
N HIS A 158 -12.54 -8.43 7.15
CA HIS A 158 -11.12 -8.59 7.44
C HIS A 158 -10.31 -8.71 6.15
N ARG A 159 -9.20 -8.01 6.10
CA ARG A 159 -8.22 -8.14 5.03
C ARG A 159 -6.82 -8.26 5.61
N PHE A 160 -6.12 -9.32 5.25
CA PHE A 160 -4.69 -9.50 5.50
C PHE A 160 -3.87 -8.99 4.32
N TRP A 161 -2.89 -8.16 4.62
CA TRP A 161 -1.90 -7.62 3.69
C TRP A 161 -0.54 -8.16 4.09
N GLU A 162 -0.09 -9.21 3.41
CA GLU A 162 1.21 -9.84 3.68
C GLU A 162 2.37 -8.84 3.52
N LYS A 163 2.25 -7.96 2.52
CA LYS A 163 3.19 -6.87 2.23
C LYS A 163 2.40 -5.58 2.11
N ALA A 164 2.30 -4.85 3.23
CA ALA A 164 1.56 -3.60 3.27
C ALA A 164 2.40 -2.42 2.75
N ILE A 165 2.40 -1.30 3.44
CA ILE A 165 3.06 -0.07 3.01
C ILE A 165 4.58 -0.22 3.09
N PRO A 166 5.36 0.16 2.04
CA PRO A 166 6.82 0.15 2.09
C PRO A 166 7.33 1.09 3.19
N GLN A 167 8.35 0.67 3.92
CA GLN A 167 8.97 1.47 4.96
C GLN A 167 10.19 2.22 4.41
N TYR A 168 10.20 3.54 4.60
CA TYR A 168 11.32 4.39 4.22
C TYR A 168 12.33 4.47 5.36
N GLU A 169 13.11 3.39 5.51
CA GLU A 169 14.12 3.26 6.55
C GLU A 169 15.34 4.16 6.27
N VAL A 170 16.21 4.28 7.27
CA VAL A 170 17.49 5.01 7.11
C VAL A 170 18.29 4.40 5.96
N GLY A 171 18.72 5.24 5.01
CA GLY A 171 19.41 4.80 3.80
C GLY A 171 18.50 4.58 2.59
N TYR A 172 17.19 4.77 2.71
CA TYR A 172 16.24 4.65 1.57
C TYR A 172 16.59 5.54 0.38
N GLY A 173 17.31 6.64 0.61
CA GLY A 173 17.85 7.50 -0.46
C GLY A 173 18.66 6.75 -1.51
N LYS A 174 19.39 5.69 -1.12
CA LYS A 174 20.15 4.82 -2.05
C LYS A 174 19.23 4.07 -3.01
N ILE A 175 18.08 3.63 -2.54
CA ILE A 175 17.05 2.96 -3.36
C ILE A 175 16.51 3.93 -4.42
N ARG A 176 16.19 5.17 -4.00
CA ARG A 176 15.72 6.23 -4.91
C ARG A 176 16.76 6.57 -5.97
N SER A 177 18.01 6.79 -5.54
CA SER A 177 19.12 7.08 -6.47
C SER A 177 19.34 5.95 -7.48
N LYS A 178 19.10 4.70 -7.09
CA LYS A 178 19.19 3.56 -8.00
C LYS A 178 18.09 3.58 -9.06
N LEU A 179 16.85 3.94 -8.69
CA LEU A 179 15.77 4.14 -9.65
C LEU A 179 16.09 5.30 -10.62
N ASP A 180 16.63 6.42 -10.10
CA ASP A 180 17.04 7.56 -10.93
C ASP A 180 18.12 7.15 -11.95
N ALA A 181 19.09 6.34 -11.52
CA ALA A 181 20.15 5.83 -12.39
C ALA A 181 19.59 4.91 -13.48
N LEU A 182 18.65 4.02 -13.13
CA LEU A 182 18.00 3.13 -14.10
C LEU A 182 17.22 3.92 -15.16
N GLU A 183 16.44 4.93 -14.74
CA GLU A 183 15.70 5.80 -15.67
C GLU A 183 16.64 6.61 -16.58
N THR A 184 17.77 7.09 -16.03
CA THR A 184 18.78 7.84 -16.80
C THR A 184 19.47 6.97 -17.83
N SER A 185 19.84 5.73 -17.47
CA SER A 185 20.53 4.81 -18.38
C SER A 185 19.59 4.14 -19.39
N HIS A 186 18.28 4.15 -19.11
CA HIS A 186 17.26 3.55 -19.97
C HIS A 186 16.16 4.56 -20.34
N PRO A 187 16.44 5.56 -21.21
CA PRO A 187 15.47 6.58 -21.59
C PRO A 187 14.17 6.00 -22.11
N GLY A 188 13.04 6.48 -21.56
CA GLY A 188 11.70 5.97 -21.85
C GLY A 188 11.22 4.86 -20.92
N LEU A 189 12.07 4.39 -19.98
CA LEU A 189 11.66 3.54 -18.87
C LEU A 189 11.45 4.40 -17.62
N HIS A 190 10.32 4.23 -16.94
CA HIS A 190 9.95 5.02 -15.77
C HIS A 190 9.40 4.15 -14.66
N PHE A 191 9.62 4.57 -13.40
CA PHE A 191 9.14 3.89 -12.21
C PHE A 191 8.26 4.83 -11.39
N THR A 192 7.07 4.38 -11.01
CA THR A 192 6.13 5.11 -10.15
C THR A 192 5.45 4.19 -9.16
N GLY A 193 4.96 4.75 -8.06
CA GLY A 193 4.29 4.01 -6.99
C GLY A 193 4.67 4.53 -5.61
N ASN A 194 4.08 3.92 -4.58
CA ASN A 194 4.28 4.33 -3.19
C ASN A 194 5.71 4.12 -2.64
N TYR A 195 6.59 3.49 -3.40
CA TYR A 195 8.01 3.30 -3.09
C TYR A 195 8.92 4.37 -3.71
N ARG A 196 8.37 5.30 -4.52
CA ARG A 196 9.15 6.26 -5.31
C ARG A 196 9.14 7.68 -4.72
N GLY A 197 7.97 8.25 -4.51
CA GLY A 197 7.80 9.67 -4.17
C GLY A 197 7.09 9.96 -2.86
N GLY A 198 6.69 8.96 -2.10
CA GLY A 198 5.93 9.03 -0.86
C GLY A 198 4.92 7.89 -0.76
N ILE A 199 4.57 7.53 0.45
CA ILE A 199 3.76 6.32 0.72
C ILE A 199 2.25 6.58 0.71
N SER A 200 1.82 7.82 0.81
CA SER A 200 0.40 8.16 0.81
C SER A 200 -0.22 8.06 -0.59
N VAL A 201 -1.53 7.92 -0.64
CA VAL A 201 -2.28 7.96 -1.91
C VAL A 201 -2.06 9.31 -2.62
N ALA A 202 -2.07 10.41 -1.87
CA ALA A 202 -1.83 11.75 -2.43
C ALA A 202 -0.43 11.88 -3.03
N ASP A 203 0.62 11.41 -2.34
CA ASP A 203 1.99 11.44 -2.85
C ASP A 203 2.12 10.62 -4.14
N THR A 204 1.49 9.44 -4.17
CA THR A 204 1.51 8.55 -5.34
C THR A 204 0.83 9.23 -6.54
N ILE A 205 -0.30 9.90 -6.33
CA ILE A 205 -1.00 10.66 -7.38
C ILE A 205 -0.14 11.83 -7.85
N LEU A 206 0.41 12.62 -6.93
CA LEU A 206 1.29 13.76 -7.27
C LEU A 206 2.51 13.31 -8.07
N HIS A 207 3.11 12.18 -7.71
CA HIS A 207 4.23 11.63 -8.48
C HIS A 207 3.81 11.21 -9.89
N ALA A 208 2.64 10.59 -10.04
CA ALA A 208 2.10 10.23 -11.35
C ALA A 208 1.81 11.45 -12.23
N LEU A 209 1.25 12.52 -11.67
CA LEU A 209 1.02 13.79 -12.38
C LEU A 209 2.33 14.40 -12.87
N LYS A 210 3.34 14.49 -12.00
CA LYS A 210 4.68 15.00 -12.40
C LYS A 210 5.30 14.18 -13.53
N LEU A 211 5.15 12.86 -13.48
CA LEU A 211 5.62 11.99 -14.56
C LEU A 211 4.84 12.25 -15.86
N THR A 212 3.53 12.47 -15.78
CA THR A 212 2.71 12.81 -16.95
C THR A 212 3.17 14.11 -17.58
N ASP A 213 3.38 15.17 -16.79
CA ASP A 213 3.86 16.48 -17.28
C ASP A 213 5.21 16.34 -17.99
N LEU A 214 6.11 15.54 -17.41
CA LEU A 214 7.41 15.22 -18.03
C LEU A 214 7.25 14.55 -19.42
N LEU A 215 6.33 13.58 -19.52
CA LEU A 215 6.14 12.79 -20.74
C LEU A 215 5.39 13.55 -21.84
N THR A 216 4.50 14.46 -21.47
CA THR A 216 3.69 15.25 -22.43
C THR A 216 4.32 16.60 -22.78
N GLY A 217 5.40 16.99 -22.10
CA GLY A 217 6.03 18.31 -22.28
C GLY A 217 5.17 19.47 -21.77
N THR A 218 4.14 19.19 -20.98
CA THR A 218 3.25 20.18 -20.36
C THR A 218 3.78 20.51 -18.96
N SER A 219 4.88 21.27 -18.88
CA SER A 219 5.28 21.88 -17.60
C SER A 219 4.37 23.07 -17.32
N ASN A 220 3.53 23.00 -16.31
CA ASN A 220 2.85 24.12 -15.70
C ASN A 220 3.78 24.90 -14.78
#